data_273b4b4e17c53ac05c85f808c78e78ac
#
_entry.id   273b4b4e17c53ac05c85f808c78e78ac
#
_cell.length_a   1.000
_cell.length_b   1.000
_cell.length_c   1.000
_cell.angle_alpha   90.00
_cell.angle_beta   90.00
_cell.angle_gamma   90.00
#
_symmetry.space_group_name_H-M   'P 1'
#
loop_
_entity.id
_entity.type
_entity.pdbx_description
1 polymer ?
#
loop_
_entity_poly.entity_id
_entity_poly.type
_entity_poly.pdbx_seq_one_letter_code
_entity_poly.pdbx_strand_id
1 'polypeptide(L)'
;IINNEIVDFNENFFYEEWTKVEIKNELINFILPLEDLDDISKITEMKDKIEELNVEALVNKYNVKNYVFALMNYHDNRLNIYLKTNFNNNNISKNISYEVNNINDKSILNSILLDLKLKITDLWKEENLINVLMPLSIKIKFQHTNLENLDKLRNTFYKISIIDKYILEEFNINNSYYKIYYFGNPKKLRSELSNFGYQLENNQGYWQLYLNE
;
A
#
# COMPACT_ATOMS: atom_id res chain seq x y z
N ILE A 1 18.07 -7.77 -2.86
CA ILE A 1 19.35 -7.71 -2.12
C ILE A 1 19.42 -8.90 -1.20
N ILE A 2 20.51 -9.64 -1.22
CA ILE A 2 20.75 -10.79 -0.35
C ILE A 2 22.08 -10.56 0.38
N ASN A 3 22.08 -10.64 1.71
CA ASN A 3 23.27 -10.43 2.57
C ASN A 3 24.01 -9.13 2.29
N ASN A 4 23.29 -8.04 2.09
CA ASN A 4 23.85 -6.75 1.70
C ASN A 4 24.61 -6.74 0.37
N GLU A 5 24.42 -7.74 -0.47
CA GLU A 5 24.96 -7.79 -1.82
C GLU A 5 23.83 -7.69 -2.83
N ILE A 6 24.05 -6.96 -3.90
CA ILE A 6 23.16 -6.94 -5.04
C ILE A 6 23.49 -8.20 -5.85
N VAL A 7 22.52 -9.08 -5.95
CA VAL A 7 22.63 -10.32 -6.73
C VAL A 7 22.02 -10.06 -8.10
N ASP A 8 22.74 -10.41 -9.15
CA ASP A 8 22.24 -10.35 -10.52
C ASP A 8 20.95 -11.15 -10.64
N PHE A 9 20.02 -10.70 -11.48
CA PHE A 9 18.71 -11.30 -11.59
C PHE A 9 18.77 -12.78 -11.97
N ASN A 10 19.72 -13.14 -12.84
CA ASN A 10 19.94 -14.52 -13.29
C ASN A 10 20.54 -15.44 -12.19
N GLU A 11 21.11 -14.87 -11.15
CA GLU A 11 21.66 -15.62 -10.01
C GLU A 11 20.72 -15.58 -8.80
N ASN A 12 19.65 -14.81 -8.88
CA ASN A 12 18.68 -14.63 -7.82
C ASN A 12 17.55 -15.66 -7.93
N PHE A 13 17.62 -16.71 -7.12
CA PHE A 13 16.62 -17.76 -7.07
C PHE A 13 15.18 -17.22 -6.95
N PHE A 14 14.95 -16.24 -6.06
CA PHE A 14 13.61 -15.69 -5.85
C PHE A 14 13.09 -14.95 -7.09
N TYR A 15 13.96 -14.27 -7.83
CA TYR A 15 13.58 -13.63 -9.08
C TYR A 15 13.24 -14.65 -10.16
N GLU A 16 14.11 -15.64 -10.38
CA GLU A 16 13.91 -16.66 -11.40
C GLU A 16 12.66 -17.52 -11.18
N GLU A 17 12.42 -17.92 -9.93
CA GLU A 17 11.32 -18.83 -9.60
C GLU A 17 10.00 -18.10 -9.31
N TRP A 18 10.01 -16.75 -9.17
CA TRP A 18 8.82 -16.01 -8.79
C TRP A 18 7.64 -16.24 -9.74
N THR A 19 7.88 -16.22 -11.04
CA THR A 19 6.84 -16.42 -12.06
C THR A 19 6.46 -17.87 -12.25
N LYS A 20 7.31 -18.81 -11.85
CA LYS A 20 7.09 -20.25 -12.01
C LYS A 20 6.22 -20.85 -10.89
N VAL A 21 6.26 -20.25 -9.71
CA VAL A 21 5.44 -20.68 -8.58
C VAL A 21 4.06 -20.03 -8.69
N GLU A 22 3.08 -20.80 -9.12
CA GLU A 22 1.69 -20.38 -9.26
C GLU A 22 0.89 -20.57 -7.98
N ILE A 23 0.05 -19.59 -7.64
CA ILE A 23 -0.95 -19.71 -6.59
C ILE A 23 -2.31 -19.92 -7.24
N LYS A 24 -3.02 -20.96 -6.83
CA LYS A 24 -4.38 -21.20 -7.32
C LYS A 24 -5.30 -20.01 -6.96
N ASN A 25 -5.97 -19.44 -7.96
CA ASN A 25 -6.81 -18.23 -7.80
C ASN A 25 -6.01 -16.99 -7.35
N GLU A 26 -4.90 -16.73 -7.99
CA GLU A 26 -4.06 -15.56 -7.72
C GLU A 26 -4.87 -14.26 -7.91
N LEU A 27 -4.88 -13.41 -6.86
CA LEU A 27 -5.60 -12.13 -6.86
C LEU A 27 -4.73 -10.95 -7.28
N ILE A 28 -3.42 -11.15 -7.31
CA ILE A 28 -2.41 -10.14 -7.61
C ILE A 28 -1.59 -10.61 -8.80
N ASN A 29 -1.50 -9.77 -9.82
CA ASN A 29 -0.55 -9.98 -10.90
C ASN A 29 0.76 -9.26 -10.55
N PHE A 30 1.85 -10.01 -10.37
CA PHE A 30 3.16 -9.47 -10.06
C PHE A 30 3.92 -9.12 -11.35
N ILE A 31 4.41 -7.89 -11.40
CA ILE A 31 5.34 -7.42 -12.43
C ILE A 31 6.73 -7.40 -11.79
N LEU A 32 7.64 -8.18 -12.32
CA LEU A 32 9.03 -8.16 -11.89
C LEU A 32 9.79 -7.03 -12.59
N PRO A 33 10.71 -6.37 -11.88
CA PRO A 33 11.54 -5.32 -12.48
C PRO A 33 12.48 -5.95 -13.53
N LEU A 34 12.82 -5.17 -14.54
CA LEU A 34 13.91 -5.49 -15.45
C LEU A 34 15.23 -5.03 -14.83
N GLU A 35 16.30 -5.75 -15.16
CA GLU A 35 17.64 -5.36 -14.75
C GLU A 35 18.01 -4.00 -15.37
N ASP A 36 18.42 -3.05 -14.52
CA ASP A 36 18.67 -1.67 -14.89
C ASP A 36 19.84 -1.13 -14.09
N LEU A 37 20.88 -0.68 -14.77
CA LEU A 37 22.11 -0.19 -14.15
C LEU A 37 21.87 1.06 -13.27
N ASP A 38 20.93 1.92 -13.66
CA ASP A 38 20.59 3.11 -12.87
C ASP A 38 19.93 2.72 -11.54
N ASP A 39 19.09 1.71 -11.55
CA ASP A 39 18.46 1.19 -10.33
C ASP A 39 19.50 0.50 -9.44
N ILE A 40 20.39 -0.29 -10.02
CA ILE A 40 21.50 -0.94 -9.32
C ILE A 40 22.40 0.11 -8.64
N SER A 41 22.77 1.18 -9.35
CA SER A 41 23.56 2.27 -8.79
C SER A 41 22.88 2.93 -7.60
N LYS A 42 21.61 3.31 -7.72
CA LYS A 42 20.84 3.92 -6.63
C LYS A 42 20.72 3.02 -5.39
N ILE A 43 20.49 1.73 -5.62
CA ILE A 43 20.41 0.75 -4.54
C ILE A 43 21.79 0.58 -3.88
N THR A 44 22.86 0.56 -4.66
CA THR A 44 24.24 0.44 -4.17
C THR A 44 24.64 1.64 -3.29
N GLU A 45 24.30 2.86 -3.72
CA GLU A 45 24.55 4.08 -2.95
C GLU A 45 23.82 4.09 -1.60
N MET A 46 22.65 3.46 -1.53
CA MET A 46 21.82 3.39 -0.32
C MET A 46 22.02 2.09 0.48
N LYS A 47 23.03 1.28 0.14
CA LYS A 47 23.26 -0.05 0.72
C LYS A 47 23.25 -0.07 2.25
N ASP A 48 23.91 0.89 2.89
CA ASP A 48 24.05 0.98 4.35
C ASP A 48 22.78 1.57 5.03
N LYS A 49 21.87 2.12 4.24
CA LYS A 49 20.62 2.76 4.68
C LYS A 49 19.45 2.34 3.82
N ILE A 50 19.41 1.07 3.48
CA ILE A 50 18.43 0.53 2.51
C ILE A 50 16.97 0.74 2.95
N GLU A 51 16.72 0.88 4.24
CA GLU A 51 15.38 1.18 4.78
C GLU A 51 14.90 2.59 4.38
N GLU A 52 15.83 3.51 4.14
CA GLU A 52 15.55 4.88 3.68
C GLU A 52 15.40 4.97 2.15
N LEU A 53 15.66 3.88 1.43
CA LEU A 53 15.56 3.85 -0.04
C LEU A 53 14.17 4.30 -0.50
N ASN A 54 14.15 5.26 -1.42
CA ASN A 54 12.92 5.68 -2.10
C ASN A 54 12.54 4.66 -3.20
N VAL A 55 11.84 3.60 -2.79
CA VAL A 55 11.39 2.54 -3.70
C VAL A 55 10.41 3.06 -4.75
N GLU A 56 9.60 4.07 -4.41
CA GLU A 56 8.65 4.67 -5.35
C GLU A 56 9.34 5.23 -6.60
N ALA A 57 10.52 5.84 -6.43
CA ALA A 57 11.31 6.35 -7.55
C ALA A 57 11.80 5.23 -8.50
N LEU A 58 11.98 4.00 -7.99
CA LEU A 58 12.37 2.84 -8.81
C LEU A 58 11.19 2.25 -9.58
N VAL A 59 9.98 2.27 -8.98
CA VAL A 59 8.80 1.63 -9.57
C VAL A 59 7.98 2.52 -10.50
N ASN A 60 8.16 3.83 -10.46
CA ASN A 60 7.42 4.80 -11.27
C ASN A 60 7.49 4.49 -12.79
N LYS A 61 8.62 3.97 -13.27
CA LYS A 61 8.81 3.60 -14.68
C LYS A 61 7.91 2.47 -15.15
N TYR A 62 7.36 1.67 -14.23
CA TYR A 62 6.44 0.55 -14.54
C TYR A 62 4.98 0.97 -14.52
N ASN A 63 4.68 2.23 -14.21
CA ASN A 63 3.32 2.76 -14.11
C ASN A 63 2.41 1.94 -13.16
N VAL A 64 3.00 1.44 -12.06
CA VAL A 64 2.31 0.70 -11.01
C VAL A 64 2.18 1.55 -9.75
N LYS A 65 1.04 1.43 -9.07
CA LYS A 65 0.78 2.16 -7.83
C LYS A 65 1.19 1.37 -6.58
N ASN A 66 1.15 0.06 -6.68
CA ASN A 66 1.45 -0.83 -5.57
C ASN A 66 2.80 -1.49 -5.80
N TYR A 67 3.59 -1.61 -4.76
CA TYR A 67 4.87 -2.30 -4.86
C TYR A 67 5.20 -3.08 -3.59
N VAL A 68 6.09 -4.03 -3.77
CA VAL A 68 6.73 -4.79 -2.68
C VAL A 68 8.23 -4.76 -2.92
N PHE A 69 8.97 -4.32 -1.92
CA PHE A 69 10.42 -4.39 -1.89
C PHE A 69 10.83 -5.36 -0.78
N ALA A 70 11.70 -6.31 -1.09
CA ALA A 70 12.19 -7.31 -0.16
C ALA A 70 13.70 -7.22 0.01
N LEU A 71 14.15 -7.05 1.24
CA LEU A 71 15.56 -7.19 1.63
C LEU A 71 15.70 -8.52 2.37
N MET A 72 16.60 -9.37 1.89
CA MET A 72 16.82 -10.71 2.44
C MET A 72 18.20 -10.80 3.09
N ASN A 73 18.25 -11.36 4.28
CA ASN A 73 19.49 -11.54 5.03
C ASN A 73 19.54 -12.97 5.59
N TYR A 74 20.57 -13.71 5.21
CA TYR A 74 20.77 -15.08 5.68
C TYR A 74 21.94 -15.13 6.66
N HIS A 75 21.65 -15.50 7.88
CA HIS A 75 22.63 -15.64 8.95
C HIS A 75 22.16 -16.67 9.98
N ASP A 76 23.08 -17.47 10.54
CA ASP A 76 22.79 -18.46 11.58
C ASP A 76 21.60 -19.39 11.25
N ASN A 77 21.60 -19.96 10.05
CA ASN A 77 20.52 -20.84 9.57
C ASN A 77 19.13 -20.17 9.56
N ARG A 78 19.07 -18.85 9.48
CA ARG A 78 17.84 -18.07 9.36
C ARG A 78 17.88 -17.16 8.16
N LEU A 79 16.81 -17.19 7.39
CA LEU A 79 16.55 -16.22 6.34
C LEU A 79 15.58 -15.17 6.88
N ASN A 80 16.08 -13.97 7.13
CA ASN A 80 15.28 -12.84 7.56
C ASN A 80 14.92 -12.01 6.34
N ILE A 81 13.65 -11.69 6.17
CA ILE A 81 13.12 -10.91 5.05
C ILE A 81 12.44 -9.66 5.62
N TYR A 82 13.00 -8.51 5.30
CA TYR A 82 12.34 -7.23 5.52
C TYR A 82 11.54 -6.85 4.28
N LEU A 83 10.22 -6.76 4.42
CA LEU A 83 9.32 -6.32 3.38
C LEU A 83 8.95 -4.86 3.60
N LYS A 84 9.08 -4.05 2.56
CA LYS A 84 8.54 -2.70 2.46
C LYS A 84 7.51 -2.68 1.34
N THR A 85 6.25 -2.48 1.68
CA THR A 85 5.15 -2.51 0.73
C THR A 85 4.44 -1.17 0.69
N ASN A 86 3.93 -0.82 -0.48
CA ASN A 86 2.97 0.26 -0.61
C ASN A 86 1.71 -0.31 -1.28
N PHE A 87 0.59 -0.27 -0.57
CA PHE A 87 -0.71 -0.63 -1.10
C PHE A 87 -1.67 0.55 -0.90
N ASN A 88 -2.18 1.11 -2.01
CA ASN A 88 -3.10 2.24 -1.99
C ASN A 88 -2.58 3.45 -1.18
N ASN A 89 -1.31 3.82 -1.38
CA ASN A 89 -0.59 4.88 -0.66
C ASN A 89 -0.42 4.61 0.87
N ASN A 90 -0.63 3.37 1.31
CA ASN A 90 -0.34 2.94 2.66
C ASN A 90 0.96 2.15 2.70
N ASN A 91 1.98 2.68 3.38
CA ASN A 91 3.27 2.03 3.53
C ASN A 91 3.22 1.07 4.73
N ILE A 92 3.52 -0.19 4.48
CA ILE A 92 3.59 -1.24 5.49
C ILE A 92 4.98 -1.85 5.45
N SER A 93 5.63 -1.97 6.62
CA SER A 93 6.89 -2.70 6.76
C SER A 93 6.67 -3.92 7.66
N LYS A 94 7.22 -5.06 7.26
CA LYS A 94 7.08 -6.32 7.97
C LYS A 94 8.38 -7.13 7.95
N ASN A 95 8.77 -7.66 9.09
CA ASN A 95 9.87 -8.62 9.19
C ASN A 95 9.32 -10.04 9.25
N ILE A 96 9.88 -10.92 8.44
CA ILE A 96 9.55 -12.35 8.37
C ILE A 96 10.85 -13.13 8.52
N SER A 97 10.84 -14.18 9.32
CA SER A 97 12.00 -15.03 9.52
C SER A 97 11.64 -16.50 9.25
N TYR A 98 12.52 -17.18 8.53
CA TYR A 98 12.41 -18.61 8.22
C TYR A 98 13.65 -19.33 8.72
N GLU A 99 13.47 -20.52 9.28
CA GLU A 99 14.57 -21.42 9.57
C GLU A 99 15.00 -22.13 8.29
N VAL A 100 16.25 -21.97 7.89
CA VAL A 100 16.82 -22.51 6.64
C VAL A 100 18.18 -23.10 6.94
N ASN A 101 18.24 -24.40 7.09
CA ASN A 101 19.53 -25.09 7.39
C ASN A 101 20.50 -25.08 6.20
N ASN A 102 19.98 -25.02 4.98
CA ASN A 102 20.76 -24.98 3.76
C ASN A 102 20.12 -24.01 2.76
N ILE A 103 20.77 -22.89 2.53
CA ILE A 103 20.30 -21.84 1.59
C ILE A 103 20.29 -22.31 0.12
N ASN A 104 20.98 -23.39 -0.20
CA ASN A 104 21.01 -23.97 -1.55
C ASN A 104 19.92 -25.03 -1.77
N ASP A 105 19.11 -25.34 -0.77
CA ASP A 105 18.01 -26.29 -0.92
C ASP A 105 16.81 -25.63 -1.62
N LYS A 106 16.67 -25.92 -2.91
CA LYS A 106 15.60 -25.39 -3.75
C LYS A 106 14.21 -25.76 -3.26
N SER A 107 14.04 -26.89 -2.59
CA SER A 107 12.73 -27.30 -2.05
C SER A 107 12.29 -26.40 -0.91
N ILE A 108 13.21 -26.07 0.01
CA ILE A 108 12.97 -25.15 1.11
C ILE A 108 12.71 -23.74 0.56
N LEU A 109 13.53 -23.28 -0.39
CA LEU A 109 13.37 -21.94 -0.99
C LEU A 109 12.04 -21.81 -1.74
N ASN A 110 11.58 -22.85 -2.45
CA ASN A 110 10.27 -22.86 -3.10
C ASN A 110 9.12 -22.76 -2.10
N SER A 111 9.22 -23.44 -0.97
CA SER A 111 8.20 -23.34 0.09
C SER A 111 8.15 -21.96 0.71
N ILE A 112 9.31 -21.33 0.92
CA ILE A 112 9.43 -19.94 1.40
C ILE A 112 8.84 -18.96 0.37
N LEU A 113 9.14 -19.16 -0.91
CA LEU A 113 8.61 -18.34 -1.99
C LEU A 113 7.08 -18.38 -2.05
N LEU A 114 6.51 -19.57 -1.95
CA LEU A 114 5.05 -19.73 -1.91
C LEU A 114 4.44 -19.03 -0.69
N ASP A 115 5.01 -19.25 0.51
CA ASP A 115 4.52 -18.61 1.73
C ASP A 115 4.66 -17.07 1.68
N LEU A 116 5.75 -16.59 1.09
CA LEU A 116 5.97 -15.14 0.90
C LEU A 116 4.91 -14.53 -0.03
N LYS A 117 4.61 -15.17 -1.15
CA LYS A 117 3.52 -14.75 -2.06
C LYS A 117 2.17 -14.72 -1.35
N LEU A 118 1.86 -15.76 -0.55
CA LEU A 118 0.62 -15.81 0.23
C LEU A 118 0.56 -14.67 1.25
N LYS A 119 1.64 -14.43 2.00
CA LYS A 119 1.70 -13.33 2.98
C LYS A 119 1.55 -11.95 2.34
N ILE A 120 2.16 -11.73 1.17
CA ILE A 120 1.99 -10.47 0.41
C ILE A 120 0.54 -10.32 -0.05
N THR A 121 -0.05 -11.40 -0.54
CA THR A 121 -1.46 -11.41 -0.96
C THR A 121 -2.40 -11.12 0.21
N ASP A 122 -2.12 -11.66 1.39
CA ASP A 122 -2.92 -11.41 2.58
C ASP A 122 -2.77 -9.96 3.08
N LEU A 123 -1.56 -9.40 3.06
CA LEU A 123 -1.36 -7.97 3.34
C LEU A 123 -2.15 -7.08 2.37
N TRP A 124 -2.15 -7.44 1.09
CA TRP A 124 -2.93 -6.72 0.09
C TRP A 124 -4.44 -6.85 0.35
N LYS A 125 -4.91 -8.06 0.71
CA LYS A 125 -6.32 -8.28 1.08
C LYS A 125 -6.71 -7.46 2.31
N GLU A 126 -5.89 -7.44 3.36
CA GLU A 126 -6.13 -6.66 4.57
C GLU A 126 -6.33 -5.17 4.25
N GLU A 127 -5.50 -4.61 3.36
CA GLU A 127 -5.62 -3.22 2.92
C GLU A 127 -6.81 -2.96 1.99
N ASN A 128 -7.28 -3.98 1.28
CA ASN A 128 -8.40 -3.87 0.35
C ASN A 128 -9.72 -4.43 0.90
N LEU A 129 -9.67 -5.08 2.08
CA LEU A 129 -10.87 -5.65 2.67
C LEU A 129 -11.85 -4.54 3.10
N ILE A 130 -13.04 -4.57 2.54
CA ILE A 130 -14.14 -3.69 2.90
C ILE A 130 -15.19 -4.52 3.63
N ASN A 131 -15.41 -4.22 4.91
CA ASN A 131 -16.53 -4.81 5.63
C ASN A 131 -17.83 -4.12 5.21
N VAL A 132 -18.57 -4.73 4.29
CA VAL A 132 -19.84 -4.21 3.76
C VAL A 132 -21.04 -4.50 4.66
N LEU A 133 -20.85 -5.27 5.75
CA LEU A 133 -21.95 -5.66 6.63
C LEU A 133 -22.29 -4.56 7.64
N MET A 134 -21.35 -3.70 7.99
CA MET A 134 -21.56 -2.68 9.00
C MET A 134 -20.83 -1.37 8.64
N PRO A 135 -21.52 -0.38 8.09
CA PRO A 135 -20.92 0.91 7.77
C PRO A 135 -20.53 1.65 9.05
N LEU A 136 -19.32 2.20 9.06
CA LEU A 136 -18.88 3.16 10.06
C LEU A 136 -19.50 4.53 9.77
N SER A 137 -19.57 5.38 10.77
CA SER A 137 -20.01 6.77 10.56
C SER A 137 -19.05 7.77 11.16
N ILE A 138 -18.84 8.87 10.44
CA ILE A 138 -18.09 10.04 10.95
C ILE A 138 -18.91 11.30 10.71
N LYS A 139 -18.70 12.29 11.59
CA LYS A 139 -19.17 13.66 11.36
C LYS A 139 -18.03 14.49 10.84
N ILE A 140 -18.23 15.13 9.71
CA ILE A 140 -17.25 16.01 9.09
C ILE A 140 -17.78 17.43 9.00
N LYS A 141 -16.89 18.39 9.22
CA LYS A 141 -17.09 19.79 8.93
C LYS A 141 -16.39 20.12 7.62
N PHE A 142 -17.08 20.69 6.67
CA PHE A 142 -16.52 21.20 5.43
C PHE A 142 -16.66 22.71 5.38
N GLN A 143 -15.54 23.40 5.23
CA GLN A 143 -15.53 24.85 5.02
C GLN A 143 -15.63 25.17 3.52
N HIS A 144 -16.54 26.02 3.15
CA HIS A 144 -16.79 26.40 1.76
C HIS A 144 -16.97 27.92 1.62
N THR A 145 -16.62 28.45 0.46
CA THR A 145 -16.74 29.85 0.14
C THR A 145 -17.91 30.12 -0.81
N ASN A 146 -18.39 29.11 -1.50
CA ASN A 146 -19.49 29.24 -2.46
C ASN A 146 -20.27 27.89 -2.59
N LEU A 147 -21.42 27.96 -3.24
CA LEU A 147 -22.28 26.78 -3.46
C LEU A 147 -21.69 25.76 -4.45
N GLU A 148 -20.83 26.23 -5.37
CA GLU A 148 -20.16 25.34 -6.33
C GLU A 148 -19.26 24.33 -5.63
N ASN A 149 -18.56 24.75 -4.57
CA ASN A 149 -17.72 23.85 -3.77
C ASN A 149 -18.55 22.77 -3.07
N LEU A 150 -19.78 23.10 -2.65
CA LEU A 150 -20.71 22.12 -2.07
C LEU A 150 -21.18 21.09 -3.10
N ASP A 151 -21.52 21.53 -4.29
CA ASP A 151 -21.97 20.64 -5.36
C ASP A 151 -20.81 19.72 -5.82
N LYS A 152 -19.59 20.25 -5.91
CA LYS A 152 -18.38 19.43 -6.16
C LYS A 152 -18.20 18.36 -5.08
N LEU A 153 -18.31 18.73 -3.80
CA LEU A 153 -18.18 17.80 -2.69
C LEU A 153 -19.25 16.70 -2.75
N ARG A 154 -20.51 17.07 -2.95
CA ARG A 154 -21.62 16.11 -3.05
C ARG A 154 -21.42 15.14 -4.20
N ASN A 155 -20.99 15.64 -5.36
CA ASN A 155 -20.65 14.80 -6.51
C ASN A 155 -19.47 13.87 -6.22
N THR A 156 -18.50 14.29 -5.42
CA THR A 156 -17.39 13.46 -4.97
C THR A 156 -17.88 12.34 -4.08
N PHE A 157 -18.77 12.59 -3.11
CA PHE A 157 -19.32 11.54 -2.27
C PHE A 157 -20.04 10.45 -3.09
N TYR A 158 -20.74 10.80 -4.15
CA TYR A 158 -21.37 9.82 -5.05
C TYR A 158 -20.36 8.98 -5.85
N LYS A 159 -19.18 9.51 -6.13
CA LYS A 159 -18.13 8.80 -6.90
C LYS A 159 -17.28 7.86 -6.04
N ILE A 160 -17.24 8.09 -4.72
CA ILE A 160 -16.45 7.27 -3.80
C ILE A 160 -17.24 6.02 -3.43
N SER A 161 -16.83 4.88 -3.96
CA SER A 161 -17.54 3.60 -3.85
C SER A 161 -17.72 3.09 -2.42
N ILE A 162 -16.84 3.49 -1.49
CA ILE A 162 -16.93 3.09 -0.09
C ILE A 162 -17.93 3.94 0.72
N ILE A 163 -18.42 5.05 0.20
CA ILE A 163 -19.44 5.86 0.86
C ILE A 163 -20.82 5.22 0.56
N ASP A 164 -21.47 4.74 1.60
CA ASP A 164 -22.81 4.19 1.52
C ASP A 164 -23.87 5.29 1.36
N LYS A 165 -23.82 6.27 2.28
CA LYS A 165 -24.69 7.44 2.26
C LYS A 165 -24.10 8.58 3.07
N TYR A 166 -24.61 9.78 2.82
CA TYR A 166 -24.31 10.96 3.64
C TYR A 166 -25.58 11.73 3.97
N ILE A 167 -25.53 12.45 5.08
CA ILE A 167 -26.63 13.30 5.56
C ILE A 167 -26.04 14.67 5.86
N LEU A 168 -26.60 15.72 5.30
CA LEU A 168 -26.33 17.09 5.70
C LEU A 168 -27.06 17.35 7.02
N GLU A 169 -26.34 17.51 8.12
CA GLU A 169 -26.92 17.75 9.45
C GLU A 169 -27.13 19.26 9.69
N GLU A 170 -26.15 20.08 9.33
CA GLU A 170 -26.19 21.52 9.51
C GLU A 170 -25.57 22.26 8.32
N PHE A 171 -26.05 23.44 8.07
CA PHE A 171 -25.57 24.30 6.98
C PHE A 171 -25.62 25.75 7.40
N ASN A 172 -24.54 26.48 7.12
CA ASN A 172 -24.47 27.95 7.24
C ASN A 172 -23.63 28.54 6.10
N ILE A 173 -23.46 29.85 6.08
CA ILE A 173 -22.81 30.56 4.97
C ILE A 173 -21.38 30.03 4.67
N ASN A 174 -20.63 29.60 5.68
CA ASN A 174 -19.22 29.25 5.54
C ASN A 174 -18.92 27.76 5.79
N ASN A 175 -19.86 27.02 6.38
CA ASN A 175 -19.61 25.64 6.80
C ASN A 175 -20.84 24.78 6.57
N SER A 176 -20.55 23.52 6.23
CA SER A 176 -21.54 22.43 6.15
C SER A 176 -21.07 21.28 7.02
N TYR A 177 -21.99 20.65 7.73
CA TYR A 177 -21.73 19.52 8.60
C TYR A 177 -22.43 18.32 8.03
N TYR A 178 -21.63 17.28 7.71
CA TYR A 178 -22.13 16.05 7.14
C TYR A 178 -21.90 14.89 8.10
N LYS A 179 -22.85 13.99 8.20
CA LYS A 179 -22.66 12.64 8.71
C LYS A 179 -22.51 11.70 7.54
N ILE A 180 -21.32 11.12 7.40
CA ILE A 180 -21.01 10.17 6.33
C ILE A 180 -21.00 8.77 6.90
N TYR A 181 -21.70 7.85 6.22
CA TYR A 181 -21.66 6.41 6.44
C TYR A 181 -20.82 5.77 5.36
N TYR A 182 -19.83 4.96 5.76
CA TYR A 182 -18.87 4.42 4.81
C TYR A 182 -18.36 3.03 5.25
N PHE A 183 -17.91 2.26 4.29
CA PHE A 183 -17.34 0.93 4.51
C PHE A 183 -15.80 1.00 4.54
N GLY A 184 -15.19 0.17 5.38
CA GLY A 184 -13.74 0.10 5.55
C GLY A 184 -13.27 0.82 6.79
N ASN A 185 -12.10 1.44 6.73
CA ASN A 185 -11.49 2.14 7.84
C ASN A 185 -11.28 3.64 7.54
N PRO A 186 -11.03 4.50 8.56
CA PRO A 186 -10.84 5.94 8.36
C PRO A 186 -9.67 6.29 7.44
N LYS A 187 -8.60 5.47 7.42
CA LYS A 187 -7.46 5.69 6.52
C LYS A 187 -7.87 5.54 5.06
N LYS A 188 -8.68 4.52 4.75
CA LYS A 188 -9.18 4.31 3.39
C LYS A 188 -10.09 5.44 2.95
N LEU A 189 -11.00 5.91 3.81
CA LEU A 189 -11.84 7.07 3.50
C LEU A 189 -10.98 8.33 3.23
N ARG A 190 -9.93 8.55 4.03
CA ARG A 190 -8.98 9.65 3.81
C ARG A 190 -8.28 9.54 2.46
N SER A 191 -7.79 8.36 2.11
CA SER A 191 -7.12 8.10 0.83
C SER A 191 -8.06 8.35 -0.35
N GLU A 192 -9.30 7.84 -0.29
CA GLU A 192 -10.29 8.05 -1.34
C GLU A 192 -10.63 9.54 -1.52
N LEU A 193 -10.87 10.27 -0.43
CA LEU A 193 -11.12 11.71 -0.49
C LEU A 193 -9.91 12.47 -1.06
N SER A 194 -8.69 12.06 -0.70
CA SER A 194 -7.45 12.66 -1.21
C SER A 194 -7.30 12.49 -2.73
N ASN A 195 -7.72 11.37 -3.29
CA ASN A 195 -7.72 11.13 -4.74
C ASN A 195 -8.63 12.11 -5.51
N PHE A 196 -9.59 12.73 -4.83
CA PHE A 196 -10.48 13.75 -5.38
C PHE A 196 -10.10 15.18 -4.97
N GLY A 197 -8.91 15.38 -4.39
CA GLY A 197 -8.41 16.69 -4.00
C GLY A 197 -8.93 17.20 -2.66
N TYR A 198 -9.39 16.31 -1.77
CA TYR A 198 -9.84 16.69 -0.43
C TYR A 198 -8.91 16.12 0.64
N GLN A 199 -8.58 16.91 1.64
CA GLN A 199 -7.80 16.50 2.80
C GLN A 199 -8.72 16.34 4.01
N LEU A 200 -8.73 15.14 4.61
CA LEU A 200 -9.52 14.83 5.80
C LEU A 200 -8.61 14.75 7.02
N GLU A 201 -8.83 15.62 8.00
CA GLU A 201 -8.07 15.70 9.24
C GLU A 201 -8.95 15.48 10.47
N ASN A 202 -8.35 14.90 11.51
CA ASN A 202 -9.01 14.77 12.82
C ASN A 202 -8.47 15.85 13.75
N ASN A 203 -9.29 16.83 14.04
CA ASN A 203 -8.96 17.94 14.95
C ASN A 203 -9.76 17.79 16.25
N GLN A 204 -9.10 17.32 17.31
CA GLN A 204 -9.64 17.32 18.68
C GLN A 204 -11.07 16.78 18.83
N GLY A 205 -11.34 15.63 18.17
CA GLY A 205 -12.61 14.91 18.34
C GLY A 205 -13.67 15.15 17.25
N TYR A 206 -13.40 16.00 16.27
CA TYR A 206 -14.20 16.10 15.05
C TYR A 206 -13.33 16.06 13.79
N TRP A 207 -13.93 15.62 12.69
CA TRP A 207 -13.24 15.54 11.40
C TRP A 207 -13.49 16.80 10.59
N GLN A 208 -12.43 17.35 10.01
CA GLN A 208 -12.50 18.50 9.14
C GLN A 208 -12.03 18.15 7.74
N LEU A 209 -12.79 18.58 6.74
CA LEU A 209 -12.51 18.36 5.34
C LEU A 209 -12.13 19.68 4.68
N TYR A 210 -11.01 19.67 3.99
CA TYR A 210 -10.50 20.79 3.23
C TYR A 210 -10.44 20.44 1.76
N LEU A 211 -10.64 21.42 0.89
CA LEU A 211 -10.32 21.30 -0.52
C LEU A 211 -8.86 21.68 -0.70
N ASN A 212 -8.07 20.81 -1.31
CA ASN A 212 -6.71 21.15 -1.72
C ASN A 212 -6.80 22.07 -2.95
N GLU A 213 -6.23 23.26 -2.85
CA GLU A 213 -6.12 24.20 -3.96
C GLU A 213 -5.06 23.78 -4.99
#